data_2ed1d7bcf9815f189569965c86865df1
#
_entry.id   2ed1d7bcf9815f189569965c86865df1
#
_cell.length_a   1.000
_cell.length_b   1.000
_cell.length_c   1.000
_cell.angle_alpha   90.00
_cell.angle_beta   90.00
_cell.angle_gamma   90.00
#
_symmetry.space_group_name_H-M   'P 1'
#
loop_
_entity.id
_entity.type
_entity.pdbx_description
1 polymer ?
#
loop_
_entity_poly.entity_id
_entity_poly.type
_entity_poly.pdbx_seq_one_letter_code
_entity_poly.pdbx_strand_id
1 'polypeptide(L)'
;MTRPSPAQPRPNGIVTLLTDFGLGDAYVAAVKGALLSIAPTARLVDVTHLVPPQDVHHGAFLLGQAWQAFPPGTVHLAVVDPGVGTARRPLLLAGEGHFFVGPDNGLFTYALWPKLMPRQPNREPFSPFSAPVPEGFAAYVLDQPGYWRQTVSATFHARDVFGPVAAHLVAGVRPDQLGTPTDEVTALSVPRAEWEGDVLEGLVLHVDTFGNLLTNVAAEAVAGRTVEVTVAGRTIRGVG
;
A
#
# COMPACT_ATOMS: atom_id res chain seq x y z
N MET A 1 -6.83 12.03 26.61
CA MET A 1 -6.26 10.73 26.99
C MET A 1 -5.56 10.18 25.74
N THR A 2 -4.24 10.18 25.71
CA THR A 2 -3.46 9.58 24.61
C THR A 2 -3.66 8.08 24.62
N ARG A 3 -4.18 7.50 23.51
CA ARG A 3 -4.25 6.04 23.35
C ARG A 3 -2.85 5.46 23.52
N PRO A 4 -2.68 4.34 24.24
CA PRO A 4 -1.40 3.66 24.27
C PRO A 4 -1.03 3.26 22.84
N SER A 5 0.17 3.66 22.40
CA SER A 5 0.68 3.25 21.10
C SER A 5 0.78 1.72 21.06
N PRO A 6 0.28 1.05 20.03
CA PRO A 6 0.43 -0.40 19.91
C PRO A 6 1.91 -0.76 19.99
N ALA A 7 2.22 -1.92 20.59
CA ALA A 7 3.59 -2.41 20.66
C ALA A 7 4.16 -2.51 19.25
N GLN A 8 5.10 -1.63 18.95
CA GLN A 8 5.67 -1.56 17.61
C GLN A 8 6.56 -2.79 17.37
N PRO A 9 6.42 -3.46 16.21
CA PRO A 9 7.28 -4.57 15.87
C PRO A 9 8.73 -4.12 15.76
N ARG A 10 9.68 -5.05 15.96
CA ARG A 10 11.09 -4.79 15.66
C ARG A 10 11.35 -5.14 14.20
N PRO A 11 12.04 -4.28 13.43
CA PRO A 11 12.42 -4.60 12.07
C PRO A 11 13.27 -5.86 12.00
N ASN A 12 13.02 -6.72 11.01
CA ASN A 12 13.68 -8.02 10.83
C ASN A 12 14.81 -8.01 9.79
N GLY A 13 15.11 -6.85 9.21
CA GLY A 13 16.14 -6.67 8.19
C GLY A 13 15.65 -6.87 6.76
N ILE A 14 14.36 -7.19 6.52
CA ILE A 14 13.79 -7.33 5.19
C ILE A 14 13.12 -6.02 4.77
N VAL A 15 13.40 -5.59 3.53
CA VAL A 15 12.68 -4.49 2.87
C VAL A 15 12.09 -5.03 1.57
N THR A 16 10.77 -4.96 1.43
CA THR A 16 10.12 -5.23 0.14
C THR A 16 9.99 -3.95 -0.67
N LEU A 17 10.06 -4.05 -2.00
CA LEU A 17 9.93 -2.91 -2.90
C LEU A 17 8.78 -3.15 -3.88
N LEU A 18 7.88 -2.16 -3.98
CA LEU A 18 6.80 -2.10 -4.97
C LEU A 18 6.78 -0.71 -5.59
N THR A 19 6.88 -0.63 -6.92
CA THR A 19 6.85 0.66 -7.64
C THR A 19 6.23 0.55 -9.03
N ASP A 20 6.00 1.68 -9.67
CA ASP A 20 5.62 1.82 -11.07
C ASP A 20 6.79 2.26 -11.98
N PHE A 21 8.04 2.05 -11.54
CA PHE A 21 9.24 2.59 -12.22
C PHE A 21 9.67 1.78 -13.45
N GLY A 22 9.09 0.60 -13.67
CA GLY A 22 9.55 -0.32 -14.68
C GLY A 22 10.92 -0.94 -14.38
N LEU A 23 11.45 -1.66 -15.35
CA LEU A 23 12.75 -2.35 -15.25
C LEU A 23 13.76 -1.85 -16.30
N GLY A 24 13.35 -0.91 -17.18
CA GLY A 24 14.18 -0.42 -18.26
C GLY A 24 15.17 0.66 -17.85
N ASP A 25 14.90 1.36 -16.73
CA ASP A 25 15.69 2.49 -16.24
C ASP A 25 16.41 2.21 -14.94
N ALA A 26 17.29 3.10 -14.54
CA ALA A 26 18.10 2.97 -13.33
C ALA A 26 17.36 3.34 -12.02
N TYR A 27 16.06 3.69 -12.08
CA TYR A 27 15.34 4.21 -10.91
C TYR A 27 15.31 3.24 -9.75
N VAL A 28 14.99 1.97 -10.00
CA VAL A 28 14.96 0.91 -8.98
C VAL A 28 16.34 0.73 -8.35
N ALA A 29 17.39 0.67 -9.18
CA ALA A 29 18.77 0.52 -8.72
C ALA A 29 19.18 1.71 -7.85
N ALA A 30 18.80 2.94 -8.21
CA ALA A 30 19.11 4.15 -7.45
C ALA A 30 18.43 4.16 -6.06
N VAL A 31 17.17 3.69 -5.96
CA VAL A 31 16.47 3.52 -4.67
C VAL A 31 17.17 2.47 -3.81
N LYS A 32 17.48 1.30 -4.37
CA LYS A 32 18.21 0.24 -3.68
C LYS A 32 19.59 0.70 -3.20
N GLY A 33 20.33 1.43 -4.04
CA GLY A 33 21.63 2.01 -3.69
C GLY A 33 21.55 3.00 -2.53
N ALA A 34 20.55 3.90 -2.53
CA ALA A 34 20.33 4.83 -1.43
C ALA A 34 20.00 4.10 -0.11
N LEU A 35 19.18 3.05 -0.18
CA LEU A 35 18.84 2.22 0.98
C LEU A 35 20.06 1.47 1.51
N LEU A 36 20.81 0.79 0.64
CA LEU A 36 21.98 0.00 1.03
C LEU A 36 23.14 0.85 1.53
N SER A 37 23.21 2.13 1.16
CA SER A 37 24.23 3.04 1.72
C SER A 37 24.04 3.33 3.22
N ILE A 38 22.82 3.12 3.75
CA ILE A 38 22.46 3.32 5.16
C ILE A 38 22.35 1.96 5.87
N ALA A 39 21.73 0.97 5.25
CA ALA A 39 21.52 -0.37 5.80
C ALA A 39 22.12 -1.45 4.86
N PRO A 40 23.45 -1.61 4.82
CA PRO A 40 24.12 -2.48 3.84
C PRO A 40 23.81 -3.97 4.00
N THR A 41 23.29 -4.39 5.15
CA THR A 41 22.90 -5.77 5.44
C THR A 41 21.41 -6.04 5.21
N ALA A 42 20.64 -5.04 4.77
CA ALA A 42 19.23 -5.21 4.48
C ALA A 42 19.02 -6.21 3.33
N ARG A 43 18.02 -7.07 3.49
CA ARG A 43 17.57 -8.00 2.43
C ARG A 43 16.47 -7.34 1.64
N LEU A 44 16.75 -7.02 0.38
CA LEU A 44 15.82 -6.36 -0.54
C LEU A 44 15.09 -7.41 -1.36
N VAL A 45 13.75 -7.36 -1.34
CA VAL A 45 12.87 -8.28 -2.08
C VAL A 45 11.93 -7.46 -2.95
N ASP A 46 12.00 -7.64 -4.26
CA ASP A 46 11.08 -6.97 -5.17
C ASP A 46 9.73 -7.69 -5.16
N VAL A 47 8.65 -6.96 -4.83
CA VAL A 47 7.29 -7.43 -5.07
C VAL A 47 7.01 -7.27 -6.56
N THR A 48 7.10 -6.04 -7.04
CA THR A 48 7.03 -5.70 -8.47
C THR A 48 7.48 -4.26 -8.69
N HIS A 49 7.98 -4.00 -9.90
CA HIS A 49 8.23 -2.64 -10.41
C HIS A 49 7.40 -2.34 -11.67
N LEU A 50 6.44 -3.23 -11.97
CA LEU A 50 5.62 -3.18 -13.18
C LEU A 50 4.17 -2.77 -12.88
N VAL A 51 3.92 -2.06 -11.77
CA VAL A 51 2.64 -1.37 -11.59
C VAL A 51 2.46 -0.42 -12.79
N PRO A 52 1.28 -0.37 -13.42
CA PRO A 52 1.03 0.60 -14.48
C PRO A 52 1.35 2.02 -13.98
N PRO A 53 1.99 2.87 -14.79
CA PRO A 53 2.40 4.20 -14.36
C PRO A 53 1.27 4.99 -13.73
N GLN A 54 1.50 5.51 -12.50
CA GLN A 54 0.57 6.33 -11.72
C GLN A 54 -0.72 5.62 -11.23
N ASP A 55 -0.85 4.31 -11.45
CA ASP A 55 -2.02 3.54 -10.99
C ASP A 55 -1.87 3.18 -9.49
N VAL A 56 -2.27 4.12 -8.64
CA VAL A 56 -2.22 3.94 -7.17
C VAL A 56 -3.10 2.79 -6.72
N HIS A 57 -4.28 2.58 -7.33
CA HIS A 57 -5.19 1.49 -6.97
C HIS A 57 -4.55 0.12 -7.25
N HIS A 58 -3.98 -0.06 -8.43
CA HIS A 58 -3.31 -1.31 -8.81
C HIS A 58 -2.13 -1.59 -7.87
N GLY A 59 -1.30 -0.57 -7.58
CA GLY A 59 -0.22 -0.70 -6.60
C GLY A 59 -0.71 -1.08 -5.21
N ALA A 60 -1.79 -0.45 -4.73
CA ALA A 60 -2.41 -0.76 -3.44
C ALA A 60 -2.92 -2.20 -3.40
N PHE A 61 -3.58 -2.67 -4.47
CA PHE A 61 -4.08 -4.03 -4.58
C PHE A 61 -2.94 -5.05 -4.51
N LEU A 62 -1.89 -4.89 -5.32
CA LEU A 62 -0.73 -5.81 -5.33
C LEU A 62 0.00 -5.83 -3.98
N LEU A 63 0.16 -4.67 -3.33
CA LEU A 63 0.72 -4.61 -1.99
C LEU A 63 -0.15 -5.39 -1.00
N GLY A 64 -1.48 -5.21 -1.07
CA GLY A 64 -2.46 -5.91 -0.24
C GLY A 64 -2.38 -7.43 -0.36
N GLN A 65 -2.13 -7.95 -1.56
CA GLN A 65 -1.96 -9.38 -1.81
C GLN A 65 -0.62 -9.93 -1.30
N ALA A 66 0.43 -9.09 -1.24
CA ALA A 66 1.78 -9.57 -0.99
C ALA A 66 2.23 -9.47 0.47
N TRP A 67 1.86 -8.40 1.19
CA TRP A 67 2.51 -8.05 2.45
C TRP A 67 2.39 -9.12 3.55
N GLN A 68 1.24 -9.81 3.64
CA GLN A 68 1.00 -10.85 4.65
C GLN A 68 1.84 -12.12 4.45
N ALA A 69 2.41 -12.32 3.27
CA ALA A 69 3.31 -13.44 3.01
C ALA A 69 4.70 -13.25 3.64
N PHE A 70 5.01 -12.03 4.10
CA PHE A 70 6.30 -11.73 4.72
C PHE A 70 6.24 -11.87 6.25
N PRO A 71 7.38 -12.21 6.90
CA PRO A 71 7.42 -12.35 8.34
C PRO A 71 7.25 -10.99 9.05
N PRO A 72 6.70 -10.97 10.28
CA PRO A 72 6.61 -9.76 11.09
C PRO A 72 7.96 -9.06 11.23
N GLY A 73 7.93 -7.72 11.24
CA GLY A 73 9.11 -6.86 11.25
C GLY A 73 9.56 -6.44 9.85
N THR A 74 8.90 -6.91 8.77
CA THR A 74 9.23 -6.48 7.41
C THR A 74 8.84 -5.02 7.17
N VAL A 75 9.69 -4.29 6.46
CA VAL A 75 9.43 -2.92 5.98
C VAL A 75 8.99 -3.00 4.51
N HIS A 76 7.79 -2.54 4.21
CA HIS A 76 7.24 -2.49 2.86
C HIS A 76 7.43 -1.08 2.30
N LEU A 77 8.41 -0.91 1.41
CA LEU A 77 8.65 0.31 0.67
C LEU A 77 7.81 0.27 -0.62
N ALA A 78 6.71 1.01 -0.66
CA ALA A 78 5.83 1.07 -1.81
C ALA A 78 5.72 2.50 -2.33
N VAL A 79 5.99 2.70 -3.62
CA VAL A 79 5.98 4.03 -4.24
C VAL A 79 5.34 3.97 -5.62
N VAL A 80 4.09 4.40 -5.67
CA VAL A 80 3.34 4.80 -6.87
C VAL A 80 2.83 6.20 -6.57
N ASP A 81 3.46 7.22 -7.13
CA ASP A 81 3.38 8.58 -6.60
C ASP A 81 3.16 9.65 -7.67
N PRO A 82 1.94 9.74 -8.25
CA PRO A 82 1.61 10.80 -9.19
C PRO A 82 1.67 12.21 -8.58
N GLY A 83 1.66 12.30 -7.23
CA GLY A 83 1.75 13.55 -6.47
C GLY A 83 3.16 13.90 -5.96
N VAL A 84 4.22 13.28 -6.49
CA VAL A 84 5.59 13.59 -6.06
C VAL A 84 5.90 15.09 -6.25
N GLY A 85 6.54 15.69 -5.24
CA GLY A 85 6.87 17.13 -5.26
C GLY A 85 5.69 18.07 -4.98
N THR A 86 4.49 17.58 -4.72
CA THR A 86 3.33 18.37 -4.30
C THR A 86 3.19 18.41 -2.77
N ALA A 87 2.05 18.91 -2.26
CA ALA A 87 1.72 18.93 -0.83
C ALA A 87 1.30 17.55 -0.26
N ARG A 88 1.29 16.45 -1.05
CA ARG A 88 0.99 15.12 -0.53
C ARG A 88 2.01 14.72 0.53
N ARG A 89 1.53 14.19 1.66
CA ARG A 89 2.37 13.84 2.81
C ARG A 89 3.21 12.58 2.51
N PRO A 90 4.48 12.51 2.91
CA PRO A 90 5.21 11.25 3.01
C PRO A 90 4.80 10.55 4.31
N LEU A 91 4.54 9.22 4.25
CA LEU A 91 3.91 8.48 5.33
C LEU A 91 4.72 7.25 5.73
N LEU A 92 4.71 6.97 7.03
CA LEU A 92 5.06 5.71 7.64
C LEU A 92 3.86 5.19 8.41
N LEU A 93 3.45 3.96 8.14
CA LEU A 93 2.50 3.22 8.96
C LEU A 93 3.23 2.07 9.70
N ALA A 94 2.88 1.86 10.95
CA ALA A 94 3.35 0.73 11.76
C ALA A 94 2.15 0.01 12.37
N GLY A 95 1.97 -1.26 12.06
CA GLY A 95 0.83 -2.04 12.56
C GLY A 95 0.83 -3.46 12.02
N GLU A 96 0.03 -4.34 12.62
CA GLU A 96 -0.09 -5.77 12.25
C GLU A 96 1.28 -6.49 12.17
N GLY A 97 2.26 -6.02 12.94
CA GLY A 97 3.60 -6.58 12.89
C GLY A 97 4.50 -6.04 11.77
N HIS A 98 4.06 -5.11 10.94
CA HIS A 98 4.76 -4.62 9.75
C HIS A 98 4.92 -3.10 9.72
N PHE A 99 5.77 -2.62 8.82
CA PHE A 99 5.95 -1.20 8.53
C PHE A 99 5.67 -0.94 7.04
N PHE A 100 5.03 0.18 6.73
CA PHE A 100 4.75 0.59 5.35
C PHE A 100 5.25 2.01 5.16
N VAL A 101 6.11 2.23 4.18
CA VAL A 101 6.74 3.51 3.87
C VAL A 101 6.44 3.91 2.44
N GLY A 102 5.90 5.11 2.25
CA GLY A 102 5.54 5.62 0.91
C GLY A 102 4.67 6.87 0.95
N PRO A 103 4.06 7.26 -0.18
CA PRO A 103 3.17 8.41 -0.27
C PRO A 103 1.82 8.15 0.42
N ASP A 104 1.29 9.19 1.09
CA ASP A 104 -0.06 9.20 1.66
C ASP A 104 -1.09 9.57 0.59
N ASN A 105 -1.36 8.64 -0.31
CA ASN A 105 -2.23 8.84 -1.48
C ASN A 105 -3.24 7.71 -1.70
N GLY A 106 -3.39 6.81 -0.72
CA GLY A 106 -4.25 5.64 -0.81
C GLY A 106 -3.54 4.33 -1.14
N LEU A 107 -2.22 4.35 -1.37
CA LEU A 107 -1.44 3.15 -1.71
C LEU A 107 -1.50 2.06 -0.62
N PHE A 108 -1.77 2.43 0.63
CA PHE A 108 -1.85 1.48 1.75
C PHE A 108 -3.28 1.00 2.06
N THR A 109 -4.26 1.33 1.22
CA THR A 109 -5.68 1.02 1.47
C THR A 109 -5.90 -0.46 1.79
N TYR A 110 -5.39 -1.39 0.97
CA TYR A 110 -5.63 -2.81 1.19
C TYR A 110 -4.79 -3.40 2.34
N ALA A 111 -3.68 -2.77 2.72
CA ALA A 111 -2.94 -3.15 3.93
C ALA A 111 -3.70 -2.76 5.21
N LEU A 112 -4.50 -1.71 5.16
CA LEU A 112 -5.36 -1.25 6.23
C LEU A 112 -6.72 -1.97 6.28
N TRP A 113 -7.09 -2.69 5.20
CA TRP A 113 -8.32 -3.46 5.09
C TRP A 113 -8.24 -4.77 5.90
N PRO A 114 -9.29 -5.24 6.57
CA PRO A 114 -10.69 -4.74 6.59
C PRO A 114 -10.99 -3.70 7.68
N LYS A 115 -9.98 -3.17 8.37
CA LYS A 115 -10.15 -2.23 9.50
C LYS A 115 -10.55 -0.82 9.05
N LEU A 116 -10.30 -0.49 7.77
CA LEU A 116 -10.86 0.71 7.16
C LEU A 116 -12.37 0.51 6.98
N MET A 117 -13.14 1.04 7.89
CA MET A 117 -14.59 1.05 7.79
C MET A 117 -15.08 2.41 7.32
N PRO A 118 -15.17 2.66 6.03
CA PRO A 118 -16.18 3.59 5.61
C PRO A 118 -17.12 2.98 4.58
N ARG A 119 -18.36 2.86 4.95
CA ARG A 119 -19.46 3.03 4.03
C ARG A 119 -19.42 4.49 3.59
N GLN A 120 -18.98 4.75 2.38
CA GLN A 120 -19.19 6.04 1.75
C GLN A 120 -20.01 5.82 0.48
N PRO A 121 -21.34 5.78 0.59
CA PRO A 121 -22.24 5.27 -0.46
C PRO A 121 -22.27 6.08 -1.76
N ASN A 122 -21.63 7.22 -1.86
CA ASN A 122 -21.71 8.11 -3.03
C ASN A 122 -20.34 8.60 -3.51
N ARG A 123 -19.27 7.80 -3.35
CA ARG A 123 -17.97 8.15 -3.90
C ARG A 123 -17.67 7.36 -5.16
N GLU A 124 -17.05 8.03 -6.10
CA GLU A 124 -16.49 7.39 -7.26
C GLU A 124 -15.53 6.27 -6.83
N PRO A 125 -15.60 5.08 -7.46
CA PRO A 125 -14.67 3.99 -7.17
C PRO A 125 -13.22 4.46 -7.21
N PHE A 126 -12.45 4.01 -6.20
CA PHE A 126 -11.03 4.29 -6.05
C PHE A 126 -10.65 5.78 -5.90
N SER A 127 -11.64 6.65 -5.64
CA SER A 127 -11.35 8.04 -5.31
C SER A 127 -10.70 8.15 -3.92
N PRO A 128 -9.68 9.03 -3.74
CA PRO A 128 -9.02 9.21 -2.45
C PRO A 128 -9.91 9.96 -1.44
N PHE A 129 -9.79 9.60 -0.18
CA PHE A 129 -10.44 10.29 0.94
C PHE A 129 -9.61 10.20 2.22
N SER A 130 -9.79 11.16 3.15
CA SER A 130 -9.20 11.09 4.48
C SER A 130 -9.97 10.10 5.34
N ALA A 131 -9.25 9.20 5.99
CA ALA A 131 -9.78 8.20 6.92
C ALA A 131 -9.01 8.27 8.26
N PRO A 132 -9.66 7.98 9.40
CA PRO A 132 -8.93 7.81 10.64
C PRO A 132 -7.99 6.61 10.56
N VAL A 133 -6.82 6.73 11.20
CA VAL A 133 -5.89 5.60 11.35
C VAL A 133 -6.60 4.47 12.09
N PRO A 134 -6.69 3.25 11.52
CA PRO A 134 -7.40 2.15 12.15
C PRO A 134 -6.75 1.68 13.46
N GLU A 135 -7.55 1.07 14.32
CA GLU A 135 -7.05 0.46 15.55
C GLU A 135 -5.99 -0.62 15.24
N GLY A 136 -4.90 -0.63 16.01
CA GLY A 136 -3.77 -1.52 15.80
C GLY A 136 -2.69 -0.95 14.87
N PHE A 137 -2.93 0.23 14.28
CA PHE A 137 -1.94 0.97 13.50
C PHE A 137 -1.56 2.29 14.18
N ALA A 138 -0.33 2.73 13.93
CA ALA A 138 0.15 4.07 14.20
C ALA A 138 0.68 4.65 12.88
N ALA A 139 0.41 5.93 12.64
CA ALA A 139 0.84 6.64 11.44
C ALA A 139 1.73 7.83 11.79
N TYR A 140 2.71 8.10 10.95
CA TYR A 140 3.65 9.20 11.12
C TYR A 140 3.85 9.90 9.77
N VAL A 141 3.67 11.23 9.77
CA VAL A 141 4.11 12.06 8.64
C VAL A 141 5.62 12.18 8.72
N LEU A 142 6.30 11.75 7.66
CA LEU A 142 7.76 11.78 7.59
C LEU A 142 8.25 13.21 7.34
N ASP A 143 8.48 13.96 8.39
CA ASP A 143 8.84 15.38 8.38
C ASP A 143 10.20 15.68 9.04
N GLN A 144 11.03 14.63 9.22
CA GLN A 144 12.35 14.75 9.82
C GLN A 144 13.46 14.69 8.74
N PRO A 145 13.90 15.84 8.19
CA PRO A 145 14.86 15.88 7.06
C PRO A 145 16.24 15.27 7.38
N GLY A 146 16.59 15.15 8.67
CA GLY A 146 17.84 14.50 9.09
C GLY A 146 17.93 13.02 8.69
N TYR A 147 16.82 12.38 8.34
CA TYR A 147 16.75 10.99 7.87
C TYR A 147 16.58 10.86 6.35
N TRP A 148 16.62 11.95 5.61
CA TRP A 148 16.54 12.01 4.16
C TRP A 148 17.95 12.15 3.57
N ARG A 149 18.04 12.10 2.25
CA ARG A 149 19.28 12.53 1.59
C ARG A 149 19.45 14.05 1.73
N GLN A 150 20.70 14.51 1.78
CA GLN A 150 21.02 15.95 1.90
C GLN A 150 20.39 16.79 0.78
N THR A 151 20.30 16.23 -0.43
CA THR A 151 19.63 16.86 -1.56
C THR A 151 18.42 16.04 -1.93
N VAL A 152 17.24 16.64 -1.81
CA VAL A 152 15.95 16.03 -2.17
C VAL A 152 15.49 16.58 -3.51
N SER A 153 15.35 15.70 -4.50
CA SER A 153 14.78 16.03 -5.81
C SER A 153 13.27 16.21 -5.70
N ALA A 154 12.71 17.17 -6.42
CA ALA A 154 11.25 17.35 -6.49
C ALA A 154 10.51 16.19 -7.17
N THR A 155 11.22 15.33 -7.88
CA THR A 155 10.62 14.24 -8.70
C THR A 155 11.04 12.84 -8.29
N PHE A 156 11.88 12.69 -7.24
CA PHE A 156 12.40 11.35 -6.89
C PHE A 156 12.44 11.09 -5.37
N HIS A 157 11.31 11.28 -4.70
CA HIS A 157 11.17 11.05 -3.27
C HIS A 157 11.40 9.57 -2.87
N ALA A 158 11.21 8.61 -3.77
CA ALA A 158 11.51 7.21 -3.51
C ALA A 158 12.98 7.01 -3.11
N ARG A 159 13.92 7.65 -3.82
CA ARG A 159 15.35 7.59 -3.55
C ARG A 159 15.76 8.52 -2.40
N ASP A 160 15.14 9.70 -2.30
CA ASP A 160 15.66 10.77 -1.47
C ASP A 160 14.99 10.85 -0.08
N VAL A 161 13.78 10.30 0.06
CA VAL A 161 12.98 10.30 1.30
C VAL A 161 12.64 8.88 1.74
N PHE A 162 11.87 8.14 0.94
CA PHE A 162 11.29 6.87 1.37
C PHE A 162 12.31 5.75 1.55
N GLY A 163 13.25 5.60 0.61
CA GLY A 163 14.33 4.62 0.70
C GLY A 163 15.22 4.83 1.93
N PRO A 164 15.76 6.05 2.17
CA PRO A 164 16.50 6.38 3.38
C PRO A 164 15.70 6.11 4.66
N VAL A 165 14.44 6.50 4.75
CA VAL A 165 13.60 6.23 5.93
C VAL A 165 13.40 4.73 6.15
N ALA A 166 13.12 3.94 5.11
CA ALA A 166 13.04 2.48 5.21
C ALA A 166 14.37 1.86 5.70
N ALA A 167 15.49 2.39 5.26
CA ALA A 167 16.82 1.95 5.71
C ALA A 167 17.06 2.27 7.19
N HIS A 168 16.71 3.47 7.64
CA HIS A 168 16.83 3.86 9.05
C HIS A 168 15.93 3.00 9.96
N LEU A 169 14.72 2.65 9.52
CA LEU A 169 13.86 1.69 10.24
C LEU A 169 14.59 0.34 10.41
N VAL A 170 15.11 -0.22 9.32
CA VAL A 170 15.85 -1.50 9.37
C VAL A 170 17.10 -1.39 10.28
N ALA A 171 17.74 -0.23 10.31
CA ALA A 171 18.87 0.06 11.22
C ALA A 171 18.42 0.26 12.70
N GLY A 172 17.12 0.20 13.00
CA GLY A 172 16.58 0.24 14.36
C GLY A 172 16.14 1.62 14.84
N VAL A 173 16.08 2.63 13.97
CA VAL A 173 15.47 3.94 14.30
C VAL A 173 13.98 3.75 14.51
N ARG A 174 13.45 4.30 15.61
CA ARG A 174 12.02 4.18 15.92
C ARG A 174 11.15 5.08 15.03
N PRO A 175 9.91 4.66 14.72
CA PRO A 175 8.97 5.46 13.93
C PRO A 175 8.76 6.89 14.41
N ASP A 176 8.68 7.10 15.73
CA ASP A 176 8.46 8.41 16.37
C ASP A 176 9.67 9.37 16.23
N GLN A 177 10.82 8.88 15.83
CA GLN A 177 11.99 9.69 15.50
C GLN A 177 12.03 10.09 14.01
N LEU A 178 11.31 9.36 13.16
CA LEU A 178 11.29 9.57 11.72
C LEU A 178 10.22 10.56 11.26
N GLY A 179 9.22 10.82 12.11
CA GLY A 179 8.13 11.70 11.75
C GLY A 179 7.18 12.03 12.89
N THR A 180 6.29 12.99 12.63
CA THR A 180 5.26 13.43 13.55
C THR A 180 4.02 12.50 13.49
N PRO A 181 3.49 12.03 14.64
CA PRO A 181 2.27 11.24 14.66
C PRO A 181 1.08 11.93 13.98
N THR A 182 0.25 11.15 13.31
CA THR A 182 -1.01 11.62 12.70
C THR A 182 -2.13 10.62 12.96
N ASP A 183 -3.36 11.12 13.12
CA ASP A 183 -4.56 10.30 13.33
C ASP A 183 -5.33 10.05 12.04
N GLU A 184 -4.85 10.57 10.92
CA GLU A 184 -5.49 10.46 9.62
C GLU A 184 -4.53 9.95 8.54
N VAL A 185 -5.08 9.16 7.61
CA VAL A 185 -4.41 8.67 6.41
C VAL A 185 -5.30 8.84 5.19
N THR A 186 -4.70 8.93 4.01
CA THR A 186 -5.45 8.85 2.76
C THR A 186 -5.73 7.39 2.42
N ALA A 187 -7.00 7.08 2.13
CA ALA A 187 -7.44 5.79 1.63
C ALA A 187 -8.18 5.94 0.31
N LEU A 188 -8.30 4.85 -0.45
CA LEU A 188 -9.15 4.77 -1.65
C LEU A 188 -10.50 4.20 -1.29
N SER A 189 -11.56 4.73 -1.90
CA SER A 189 -12.90 4.14 -1.77
C SER A 189 -12.95 2.84 -2.58
N VAL A 190 -13.02 1.69 -1.89
CA VAL A 190 -13.19 0.39 -2.54
C VAL A 190 -14.67 0.02 -2.47
N PRO A 191 -15.39 -0.02 -3.60
CA PRO A 191 -16.78 -0.39 -3.62
C PRO A 191 -16.98 -1.79 -3.06
N ARG A 192 -18.13 -2.01 -2.44
CA ARG A 192 -18.56 -3.36 -2.03
C ARG A 192 -19.42 -3.96 -3.12
N ALA A 193 -19.39 -5.29 -3.22
CA ALA A 193 -20.40 -5.97 -4.01
C ALA A 193 -21.75 -5.88 -3.28
N GLU A 194 -22.80 -5.53 -4.02
CA GLU A 194 -24.14 -5.30 -3.46
C GLU A 194 -25.18 -6.13 -4.21
N TRP A 195 -26.18 -6.67 -3.47
CA TRP A 195 -27.30 -7.39 -4.05
C TRP A 195 -28.38 -6.41 -4.50
N GLU A 196 -28.77 -6.52 -5.77
CA GLU A 196 -29.97 -5.89 -6.31
C GLU A 196 -30.93 -7.00 -6.79
N GLY A 197 -31.88 -7.34 -5.95
CA GLY A 197 -32.74 -8.52 -6.17
C GLY A 197 -31.92 -9.81 -6.18
N ASP A 198 -31.92 -10.54 -7.28
CA ASP A 198 -31.16 -11.78 -7.48
C ASP A 198 -29.80 -11.56 -8.17
N VAL A 199 -29.44 -10.32 -8.44
CA VAL A 199 -28.18 -9.95 -9.09
C VAL A 199 -27.21 -9.40 -8.04
N LEU A 200 -25.99 -9.95 -7.99
CA LEU A 200 -24.89 -9.42 -7.20
C LEU A 200 -24.00 -8.60 -8.12
N GLU A 201 -24.03 -7.29 -7.95
CA GLU A 201 -23.12 -6.39 -8.67
C GLU A 201 -21.76 -6.29 -7.96
N GLY A 202 -20.68 -6.44 -8.73
CA GLY A 202 -19.32 -6.31 -8.25
C GLY A 202 -18.42 -5.65 -9.29
N LEU A 203 -17.16 -5.42 -8.88
CA LEU A 203 -16.14 -4.83 -9.74
C LEU A 203 -14.97 -5.79 -9.90
N VAL A 204 -14.36 -5.79 -11.08
CA VAL A 204 -13.04 -6.39 -11.32
C VAL A 204 -12.00 -5.43 -10.72
N LEU A 205 -11.30 -5.90 -9.68
CA LEU A 205 -10.24 -5.15 -9.01
C LEU A 205 -8.90 -5.31 -9.71
N HIS A 206 -8.68 -6.48 -10.32
CA HIS A 206 -7.42 -6.81 -10.97
C HIS A 206 -7.62 -7.94 -12.00
N VAL A 207 -6.82 -7.91 -13.05
CA VAL A 207 -6.67 -9.02 -13.99
C VAL A 207 -5.26 -9.55 -13.85
N ASP A 208 -5.11 -10.82 -13.44
CA ASP A 208 -3.79 -11.41 -13.23
C ASP A 208 -3.08 -11.76 -14.55
N THR A 209 -1.83 -12.20 -14.46
CA THR A 209 -1.01 -12.57 -15.61
C THR A 209 -1.61 -13.75 -16.42
N PHE A 210 -2.47 -14.55 -15.82
CA PHE A 210 -3.13 -15.67 -16.46
C PHE A 210 -4.48 -15.30 -17.08
N GLY A 211 -4.95 -14.05 -16.88
CA GLY A 211 -6.24 -13.58 -17.34
C GLY A 211 -7.39 -13.81 -16.36
N ASN A 212 -7.12 -14.23 -15.12
CA ASN A 212 -8.15 -14.35 -14.10
C ASN A 212 -8.63 -12.98 -13.65
N LEU A 213 -9.95 -12.84 -13.51
CA LEU A 213 -10.59 -11.63 -13.02
C LEU A 213 -10.75 -11.72 -11.50
N LEU A 214 -9.96 -10.96 -10.76
CA LEU A 214 -10.10 -10.84 -9.32
C LEU A 214 -11.10 -9.73 -9.01
N THR A 215 -12.15 -10.07 -8.26
CA THR A 215 -13.27 -9.16 -8.00
C THR A 215 -13.37 -8.80 -6.53
N ASN A 216 -14.23 -7.82 -6.21
CA ASN A 216 -14.63 -7.49 -4.83
C ASN A 216 -15.78 -8.36 -4.31
N VAL A 217 -16.19 -9.39 -5.06
CA VAL A 217 -17.20 -10.36 -4.62
C VAL A 217 -16.56 -11.38 -3.72
N ALA A 218 -16.97 -11.41 -2.46
CA ALA A 218 -16.49 -12.41 -1.50
C ALA A 218 -17.04 -13.80 -1.85
N ALA A 219 -16.23 -14.84 -1.73
CA ALA A 219 -16.63 -16.21 -2.03
C ALA A 219 -17.87 -16.65 -1.25
N GLU A 220 -17.99 -16.20 0.01
CA GLU A 220 -19.11 -16.49 0.90
C GLU A 220 -20.45 -15.93 0.37
N ALA A 221 -20.43 -14.85 -0.40
CA ALA A 221 -21.62 -14.24 -0.95
C ALA A 221 -22.29 -15.13 -2.01
N VAL A 222 -21.51 -16.01 -2.66
CA VAL A 222 -21.98 -16.92 -3.71
C VAL A 222 -21.89 -18.39 -3.33
N ALA A 223 -21.42 -18.71 -2.12
CA ALA A 223 -21.23 -20.07 -1.65
C ALA A 223 -22.56 -20.87 -1.68
N GLY A 224 -22.52 -22.08 -2.25
CA GLY A 224 -23.66 -22.96 -2.37
C GLY A 224 -24.72 -22.53 -3.39
N ARG A 225 -24.43 -21.52 -4.22
CA ARG A 225 -25.30 -21.04 -5.30
C ARG A 225 -24.76 -21.49 -6.65
N THR A 226 -25.65 -21.80 -7.58
CA THR A 226 -25.28 -21.87 -9.00
C THR A 226 -25.31 -20.45 -9.54
N VAL A 227 -24.16 -19.94 -9.93
CA VAL A 227 -24.04 -18.56 -10.42
C VAL A 227 -23.72 -18.54 -11.91
N GLU A 228 -24.25 -17.53 -12.58
CA GLU A 228 -23.89 -17.13 -13.92
C GLU A 228 -23.27 -15.73 -13.82
N VAL A 229 -22.10 -15.55 -14.39
CA VAL A 229 -21.35 -14.28 -14.28
C VAL A 229 -21.40 -13.58 -15.63
N THR A 230 -21.83 -12.32 -15.65
CA THR A 230 -21.75 -11.46 -16.82
C THR A 230 -20.73 -10.35 -16.59
N VAL A 231 -19.75 -10.27 -17.47
CA VAL A 231 -18.70 -9.26 -17.45
C VAL A 231 -18.51 -8.68 -18.85
N ALA A 232 -18.50 -7.34 -18.97
CA ALA A 232 -18.39 -6.64 -20.26
C ALA A 232 -19.33 -7.20 -21.35
N GLY A 233 -20.57 -7.55 -20.97
CA GLY A 233 -21.59 -8.10 -21.88
C GLY A 233 -21.37 -9.56 -22.29
N ARG A 234 -20.41 -10.26 -21.69
CA ARG A 234 -20.16 -11.69 -21.93
C ARG A 234 -20.56 -12.51 -20.73
N THR A 235 -21.29 -13.58 -20.95
CA THR A 235 -21.73 -14.50 -19.91
C THR A 235 -20.76 -15.67 -19.79
N ILE A 236 -20.33 -15.96 -18.56
CA ILE A 236 -19.46 -17.06 -18.18
C ILE A 236 -20.27 -18.00 -17.28
N ARG A 237 -20.30 -19.29 -17.60
CA ARG A 237 -20.98 -20.34 -16.81
C ARG A 237 -19.96 -21.25 -16.15
N GLY A 238 -20.34 -21.80 -15.00
CA GLY A 238 -19.48 -22.78 -14.30
C GLY A 238 -18.34 -22.14 -13.53
N VAL A 239 -18.57 -20.98 -12.92
CA VAL A 239 -17.68 -20.39 -11.93
C VAL A 239 -17.79 -21.22 -10.65
N GLY A 240 -16.69 -21.82 -10.22
CA GLY A 240 -16.57 -22.66 -9.03
C GLY A 240 -15.60 -22.08 -8.02
#